data_d1e5c0b1843cf66426f7b44c1bfb6468
#
_entry.id   d1e5c0b1843cf66426f7b44c1bfb6468
#
_cell.length_a   1.000
_cell.length_b   1.000
_cell.length_c   1.000
_cell.angle_alpha   90.00
_cell.angle_beta   90.00
_cell.angle_gamma   90.00
#
_symmetry.space_group_name_H-M   'P 1'
#
loop_
_entity.id
_entity.type
_entity.pdbx_description
1 polymer ?
#
loop_
_entity_poly.entity_id
_entity_poly.type
_entity_poly.pdbx_seq_one_letter_code
_entity_poly.pdbx_strand_id
1 'polypeptide(L)'
;MPSHKPLADLHGTSRLAVDAARGVTGLVESMHATIAGVAGLVPGADVNRTRGITGLVYRCVDGAMQLAGGGLDLALRPLAGLAEPRASAPARDTVLGILNGVLGDHLEASGNPLAVGMTLRHDGRVVDPCKSDLRAALPRAGGKILLQIHGLCMSQREWARGGVDHCAEFAPGLGYTVLRLNYNTGRRIAENGRSLAALLEALDAAWPVPVEEIAIVAHSMGGLVARSAQHHAAAAGQAWPERLRKLVFLGTPQHGAPLERAGNRFDWLLGLTPYTLPFTRLGKVRSAGITDLRYGSLLDDDWQGVDRYARVPAECRRPVPLPAGVDCFAVAAVRAAAPGAPAADFYGDGLVPLASALGEHPDPRYELGIPARARWIGTRLGHLELLSDPGVFAQVRRWLES
;
A
#
# COMPACT_ATOMS: atom_id res chain seq x y z
N MET A 1 11.81 17.79 9.16
CA MET A 1 12.18 16.82 8.12
C MET A 1 12.06 15.42 8.69
N PRO A 2 11.59 14.42 7.93
CA PRO A 2 11.58 13.05 8.43
C PRO A 2 13.02 12.64 8.81
N SER A 3 13.17 12.03 9.97
CA SER A 3 14.46 11.57 10.46
C SER A 3 14.60 10.06 10.28
N HIS A 4 15.79 9.59 9.99
CA HIS A 4 16.14 8.18 9.92
C HIS A 4 17.44 7.91 10.65
N LYS A 5 17.65 6.66 11.05
CA LYS A 5 18.87 6.20 11.68
C LYS A 5 19.67 5.35 10.68
N PRO A 6 20.81 5.84 10.13
CA PRO A 6 21.55 5.10 9.10
C PRO A 6 21.97 3.69 9.51
N LEU A 7 22.30 3.51 10.79
CA LEU A 7 22.66 2.18 11.32
C LEU A 7 21.44 1.23 11.41
N ALA A 8 20.23 1.78 11.59
CA ALA A 8 19.02 0.95 11.50
C ALA A 8 18.75 0.51 10.06
N ASP A 9 19.03 1.36 9.06
CA ASP A 9 18.92 0.99 7.66
C ASP A 9 19.94 -0.09 7.29
N LEU A 10 21.19 0.04 7.75
CA LEU A 10 22.24 -0.98 7.57
C LEU A 10 21.84 -2.30 8.22
N HIS A 11 21.33 -2.25 9.46
CA HIS A 11 20.85 -3.41 10.19
C HIS A 11 19.69 -4.11 9.44
N GLY A 12 18.68 -3.34 9.01
CA GLY A 12 17.56 -3.88 8.25
C GLY A 12 17.97 -4.48 6.91
N THR A 13 18.88 -3.81 6.19
CA THR A 13 19.39 -4.31 4.91
C THR A 13 20.20 -5.58 5.08
N SER A 14 21.03 -5.71 6.11
CA SER A 14 21.79 -6.92 6.39
C SER A 14 20.89 -8.10 6.70
N ARG A 15 19.84 -7.92 7.51
CA ARG A 15 18.83 -8.96 7.77
C ARG A 15 18.15 -9.42 6.49
N LEU A 16 17.68 -8.48 5.68
CA LEU A 16 17.04 -8.79 4.41
C LEU A 16 17.96 -9.54 3.45
N ALA A 17 19.26 -9.20 3.41
CA ALA A 17 20.24 -9.91 2.60
C ALA A 17 20.42 -11.36 3.06
N VAL A 18 20.48 -11.62 4.36
CA VAL A 18 20.54 -12.97 4.93
C VAL A 18 19.26 -13.75 4.61
N ASP A 19 18.09 -13.17 4.80
CA ASP A 19 16.80 -13.80 4.48
C ASP A 19 16.70 -14.16 2.99
N ALA A 20 17.14 -13.26 2.11
CA ALA A 20 17.17 -13.51 0.66
C ALA A 20 18.12 -14.67 0.29
N ALA A 21 19.33 -14.70 0.88
CA ALA A 21 20.30 -15.76 0.65
C ALA A 21 19.74 -17.13 1.10
N ARG A 22 19.08 -17.17 2.27
CA ARG A 22 18.42 -18.39 2.78
C ARG A 22 17.26 -18.81 1.89
N GLY A 23 16.46 -17.84 1.41
CA GLY A 23 15.36 -18.09 0.47
C GLY A 23 15.85 -18.71 -0.83
N VAL A 24 16.96 -18.21 -1.40
CA VAL A 24 17.59 -18.79 -2.60
C VAL A 24 18.09 -20.20 -2.32
N THR A 25 18.76 -20.43 -1.18
CA THR A 25 19.25 -21.77 -0.79
C THR A 25 18.10 -22.77 -0.67
N GLY A 26 16.98 -22.38 -0.03
CA GLY A 26 15.78 -23.21 0.07
C GLY A 26 15.13 -23.52 -1.29
N LEU A 27 15.13 -22.54 -2.21
CA LEU A 27 14.63 -22.73 -3.57
C LEU A 27 15.49 -23.76 -4.33
N VAL A 28 16.82 -23.66 -4.25
CA VAL A 28 17.75 -24.60 -4.89
C VAL A 28 17.60 -26.01 -4.28
N GLU A 29 17.40 -26.09 -2.96
CA GLU A 29 17.11 -27.37 -2.30
C GLU A 29 15.81 -28.00 -2.82
N SER A 30 14.73 -27.24 -2.93
CA SER A 30 13.43 -27.69 -3.47
C SER A 30 13.55 -28.16 -4.91
N MET A 31 14.30 -27.43 -5.75
CA MET A 31 14.59 -27.86 -7.13
C MET A 31 15.36 -29.19 -7.17
N HIS A 32 16.37 -29.33 -6.33
CA HIS A 32 17.13 -30.59 -6.20
C HIS A 32 16.26 -31.78 -5.77
N ALA A 33 15.39 -31.53 -4.74
CA ALA A 33 14.47 -32.57 -4.27
C ALA A 33 13.48 -32.99 -5.37
N THR A 34 12.95 -32.01 -6.13
CA THR A 34 12.05 -32.28 -7.26
C THR A 34 12.75 -33.11 -8.37
N ILE A 35 13.95 -32.70 -8.77
CA ILE A 35 14.73 -33.43 -9.79
C ILE A 35 15.03 -34.86 -9.33
N ALA A 36 15.45 -35.04 -8.08
CA ALA A 36 15.73 -36.37 -7.52
C ALA A 36 14.45 -37.23 -7.42
N GLY A 37 13.31 -36.65 -7.10
CA GLY A 37 12.01 -37.33 -7.06
C GLY A 37 11.51 -37.74 -8.45
N VAL A 38 11.61 -36.86 -9.44
CA VAL A 38 11.22 -37.14 -10.85
C VAL A 38 12.16 -38.20 -11.47
N ALA A 39 13.45 -38.19 -11.12
CA ALA A 39 14.41 -39.19 -11.59
C ALA A 39 14.24 -40.58 -10.93
N GLY A 40 13.29 -40.74 -10.00
CA GLY A 40 13.05 -42.00 -9.29
C GLY A 40 14.19 -42.44 -8.36
N LEU A 41 15.13 -41.53 -8.06
CA LEU A 41 16.32 -41.81 -7.26
C LEU A 41 16.02 -41.97 -5.77
N VAL A 42 14.87 -41.47 -5.30
CA VAL A 42 14.45 -41.54 -3.88
C VAL A 42 12.93 -41.80 -3.80
N PRO A 43 12.49 -43.05 -3.48
CA PRO A 43 11.07 -43.34 -3.28
C PRO A 43 10.50 -42.58 -2.07
N GLY A 44 9.33 -41.94 -2.25
CA GLY A 44 8.67 -41.17 -1.18
C GLY A 44 9.39 -39.89 -0.79
N ALA A 45 10.09 -39.25 -1.74
CA ALA A 45 10.77 -37.98 -1.52
C ALA A 45 9.74 -36.86 -1.20
N ASP A 46 10.02 -36.08 -0.15
CA ASP A 46 9.32 -34.81 0.09
C ASP A 46 9.71 -33.84 -1.04
N VAL A 47 8.73 -33.25 -1.70
CA VAL A 47 8.92 -32.35 -2.86
C VAL A 47 9.72 -31.10 -2.49
N ASN A 48 9.80 -30.78 -1.20
CA ASN A 48 10.37 -29.54 -0.71
C ASN A 48 11.74 -29.67 -0.04
N ARG A 49 12.19 -30.90 0.30
CA ARG A 49 13.46 -31.10 1.02
C ARG A 49 14.25 -32.32 0.52
N THR A 50 15.55 -32.13 0.41
CA THR A 50 16.46 -33.20 0.11
C THR A 50 16.77 -34.05 1.36
N ARG A 51 17.09 -35.37 1.14
CA ARG A 51 17.46 -36.33 2.20
C ARG A 51 18.93 -36.73 2.09
N GLY A 52 19.44 -37.43 3.10
CA GLY A 52 20.81 -37.92 3.12
C GLY A 52 21.87 -36.82 3.18
N ILE A 53 23.00 -37.02 2.52
CA ILE A 53 24.16 -36.11 2.52
C ILE A 53 23.79 -34.75 1.92
N THR A 54 23.04 -34.73 0.83
CA THR A 54 22.58 -33.49 0.17
C THR A 54 21.74 -32.64 1.13
N GLY A 55 20.78 -33.24 1.83
CA GLY A 55 19.97 -32.54 2.83
C GLY A 55 20.81 -32.06 4.03
N LEU A 56 21.87 -32.81 4.40
CA LEU A 56 22.81 -32.37 5.44
C LEU A 56 23.55 -31.11 5.01
N VAL A 57 24.06 -31.09 3.76
CA VAL A 57 24.78 -29.92 3.22
C VAL A 57 23.88 -28.66 3.24
N TYR A 58 22.64 -28.76 2.76
CA TYR A 58 21.72 -27.62 2.79
C TYR A 58 21.41 -27.14 4.22
N ARG A 59 21.24 -28.07 5.18
CA ARG A 59 21.07 -27.69 6.59
C ARG A 59 22.32 -27.04 7.19
N CYS A 60 23.51 -27.46 6.84
CA CYS A 60 24.76 -26.84 7.28
C CYS A 60 24.91 -25.44 6.70
N VAL A 61 24.59 -25.24 5.42
CA VAL A 61 24.63 -23.91 4.76
C VAL A 61 23.61 -22.97 5.38
N ASP A 62 22.36 -23.41 5.55
CA ASP A 62 21.32 -22.62 6.20
C ASP A 62 21.68 -22.28 7.67
N GLY A 63 22.20 -23.26 8.41
CA GLY A 63 22.69 -23.05 9.79
C GLY A 63 23.85 -22.05 9.86
N ALA A 64 24.80 -22.11 8.94
CA ALA A 64 25.89 -21.13 8.86
C ALA A 64 25.37 -19.73 8.55
N MET A 65 24.42 -19.60 7.62
CA MET A 65 23.77 -18.31 7.33
C MET A 65 22.96 -17.77 8.53
N GLN A 66 22.28 -18.64 9.29
CA GLN A 66 21.57 -18.26 10.51
C GLN A 66 22.55 -17.74 11.58
N LEU A 67 23.65 -18.43 11.80
CA LEU A 67 24.66 -18.01 12.78
C LEU A 67 25.33 -16.69 12.38
N ALA A 68 25.69 -16.54 11.11
CA ALA A 68 26.28 -15.30 10.60
C ALA A 68 25.28 -14.14 10.69
N GLY A 69 24.01 -14.38 10.29
CA GLY A 69 22.92 -13.39 10.37
C GLY A 69 22.60 -13.03 11.81
N GLY A 70 22.49 -14.01 12.71
CA GLY A 70 22.25 -13.78 14.14
C GLY A 70 23.38 -13.04 14.82
N GLY A 71 24.63 -13.33 14.49
CA GLY A 71 25.81 -12.60 14.98
C GLY A 71 25.81 -11.15 14.51
N LEU A 72 25.52 -10.92 13.23
CA LEU A 72 25.41 -9.56 12.66
C LEU A 72 24.23 -8.78 13.25
N ASP A 73 23.08 -9.43 13.44
CA ASP A 73 21.89 -8.85 14.10
C ASP A 73 22.21 -8.42 15.53
N LEU A 74 22.86 -9.30 16.30
CA LEU A 74 23.26 -9.01 17.67
C LEU A 74 24.25 -7.85 17.76
N ALA A 75 25.18 -7.73 16.81
CA ALA A 75 26.15 -6.64 16.77
C ALA A 75 25.52 -5.30 16.32
N LEU A 76 24.64 -5.30 15.35
CA LEU A 76 24.06 -4.08 14.77
C LEU A 76 22.86 -3.53 15.55
N ARG A 77 22.10 -4.39 16.22
CA ARG A 77 20.91 -4.00 16.97
C ARG A 77 21.15 -2.90 18.01
N PRO A 78 22.15 -2.98 18.93
CA PRO A 78 22.42 -1.91 19.88
C PRO A 78 22.92 -0.64 19.17
N LEU A 79 23.74 -0.77 18.12
CA LEU A 79 24.27 0.36 17.35
C LEU A 79 23.16 1.12 16.61
N ALA A 80 22.15 0.43 16.09
CA ALA A 80 20.99 1.03 15.44
C ALA A 80 20.20 1.96 16.39
N GLY A 81 20.22 1.66 17.69
CA GLY A 81 19.62 2.51 18.75
C GLY A 81 20.41 3.79 19.03
N LEU A 82 21.74 3.76 18.90
CA LEU A 82 22.65 4.84 19.29
C LEU A 82 22.82 5.93 18.22
N ALA A 83 22.52 5.62 16.96
CA ALA A 83 22.70 6.58 15.88
C ALA A 83 21.74 7.78 16.00
N GLU A 84 22.26 8.99 15.85
CA GLU A 84 21.43 10.18 15.80
C GLU A 84 20.52 10.18 14.57
N PRO A 85 19.25 10.63 14.74
CA PRO A 85 18.33 10.74 13.62
C PRO A 85 18.83 11.78 12.60
N ARG A 86 18.91 11.41 11.35
CA ARG A 86 19.21 12.31 10.22
C ARG A 86 17.96 12.58 9.39
N ALA A 87 17.93 13.71 8.69
CA ALA A 87 16.87 13.98 7.71
C ALA A 87 16.84 12.89 6.63
N SER A 88 15.67 12.34 6.36
CA SER A 88 15.51 11.30 5.35
C SER A 88 15.68 11.90 3.95
N ALA A 89 16.57 11.32 3.15
CA ALA A 89 16.69 11.69 1.75
C ALA A 89 15.43 11.29 0.98
N PRO A 90 14.97 12.08 0.00
CA PRO A 90 13.82 11.74 -0.84
C PRO A 90 13.92 10.35 -1.46
N ALA A 91 15.08 10.00 -2.00
CA ALA A 91 15.34 8.70 -2.60
C ALA A 91 15.15 7.53 -1.61
N ARG A 92 15.50 7.71 -0.33
CA ARG A 92 15.30 6.68 0.70
C ARG A 92 13.80 6.40 0.92
N ASP A 93 12.98 7.43 1.04
CA ASP A 93 11.53 7.24 1.27
C ASP A 93 10.89 6.52 0.08
N THR A 94 11.29 6.84 -1.15
CA THR A 94 10.85 6.14 -2.35
C THR A 94 11.28 4.66 -2.35
N VAL A 95 12.56 4.39 -2.06
CA VAL A 95 13.07 2.99 -1.98
C VAL A 95 12.33 2.20 -0.89
N LEU A 96 12.12 2.79 0.29
CA LEU A 96 11.36 2.14 1.36
C LEU A 96 9.89 1.91 0.98
N GLY A 97 9.25 2.85 0.30
CA GLY A 97 7.88 2.68 -0.21
C GLY A 97 7.76 1.47 -1.13
N ILE A 98 8.70 1.34 -2.07
CA ILE A 98 8.77 0.20 -2.99
C ILE A 98 9.05 -1.11 -2.24
N LEU A 99 10.07 -1.10 -1.37
CA LEU A 99 10.45 -2.29 -0.61
C LEU A 99 9.31 -2.78 0.28
N ASN A 100 8.62 -1.87 0.97
CA ASN A 100 7.45 -2.22 1.78
C ASN A 100 6.27 -2.66 0.91
N GLY A 101 6.08 -2.11 -0.29
CA GLY A 101 5.05 -2.61 -1.20
C GLY A 101 5.26 -4.09 -1.58
N VAL A 102 6.50 -4.50 -1.80
CA VAL A 102 6.85 -5.86 -2.27
C VAL A 102 6.99 -6.86 -1.11
N LEU A 103 7.61 -6.44 -0.01
CA LEU A 103 8.04 -7.30 1.11
C LEU A 103 7.51 -6.83 2.48
N GLY A 104 6.62 -5.88 2.52
CA GLY A 104 6.24 -5.20 3.75
C GLY A 104 5.64 -6.11 4.82
N ASP A 105 4.87 -7.11 4.44
CA ASP A 105 4.35 -8.15 5.33
C ASP A 105 5.50 -8.99 5.96
N HIS A 106 6.49 -9.37 5.16
CA HIS A 106 7.68 -10.07 5.63
C HIS A 106 8.55 -9.19 6.55
N LEU A 107 8.78 -7.93 6.16
CA LEU A 107 9.57 -6.99 6.95
C LEU A 107 8.94 -6.78 8.34
N GLU A 108 7.62 -6.64 8.41
CA GLU A 108 6.90 -6.47 9.68
C GLU A 108 6.92 -7.75 10.51
N ALA A 109 6.60 -8.90 9.92
CA ALA A 109 6.59 -10.20 10.61
C ALA A 109 7.97 -10.57 11.18
N SER A 110 9.05 -10.19 10.48
CA SER A 110 10.42 -10.40 10.95
C SER A 110 10.93 -9.32 11.92
N GLY A 111 10.14 -8.26 12.19
CA GLY A 111 10.57 -7.11 12.99
C GLY A 111 11.77 -6.38 12.35
N ASN A 112 11.83 -6.32 11.02
CA ASN A 112 12.91 -5.68 10.29
C ASN A 112 12.81 -4.14 10.43
N PRO A 113 13.90 -3.43 10.76
CA PRO A 113 13.91 -1.95 10.88
C PRO A 113 13.50 -1.19 9.61
N LEU A 114 13.47 -1.83 8.44
CA LEU A 114 13.00 -1.23 7.19
C LEU A 114 11.46 -1.29 7.04
N ALA A 115 10.75 -1.97 7.95
CA ALA A 115 9.29 -1.95 7.96
C ALA A 115 8.80 -0.54 8.29
N VAL A 116 7.92 0.00 7.43
CA VAL A 116 7.35 1.34 7.60
C VAL A 116 6.12 1.26 8.50
N GLY A 117 6.13 1.99 9.61
CA GLY A 117 4.96 2.18 10.46
C GLY A 117 3.97 3.17 9.85
N MET A 118 2.68 3.04 10.22
CA MET A 118 1.67 4.01 9.82
C MET A 118 1.85 5.32 10.57
N THR A 119 1.96 6.43 9.85
CA THR A 119 2.17 7.78 10.42
C THR A 119 1.44 8.83 9.60
N LEU A 120 0.96 9.88 10.29
CA LEU A 120 0.48 11.10 9.64
C LEU A 120 1.63 12.09 9.49
N ARG A 121 1.57 12.91 8.43
CA ARG A 121 2.55 13.95 8.16
C ARG A 121 1.87 15.24 7.74
N HIS A 122 2.37 16.35 8.28
CA HIS A 122 2.04 17.72 7.89
C HIS A 122 3.35 18.45 7.56
N ASP A 123 3.45 19.05 6.40
CA ASP A 123 4.65 19.75 5.91
C ASP A 123 5.96 18.94 6.11
N GLY A 124 5.88 17.64 5.82
CA GLY A 124 7.01 16.71 5.95
C GLY A 124 7.35 16.29 7.38
N ARG A 125 6.70 16.84 8.40
CA ARG A 125 6.88 16.45 9.82
C ARG A 125 5.88 15.37 10.20
N VAL A 126 6.30 14.44 11.07
CA VAL A 126 5.39 13.45 11.64
C VAL A 126 4.46 14.15 12.63
N VAL A 127 3.18 13.84 12.49
CA VAL A 127 2.10 14.24 13.41
C VAL A 127 1.60 12.98 14.08
N ASP A 128 1.83 12.85 15.38
CA ASP A 128 1.42 11.67 16.16
C ASP A 128 0.37 12.10 17.18
N PRO A 129 -0.93 11.77 16.96
CA PRO A 129 -2.01 12.18 17.85
C PRO A 129 -1.90 11.58 19.25
N CYS A 130 -1.12 10.50 19.44
CA CYS A 130 -0.94 9.87 20.75
C CYS A 130 0.26 10.41 21.53
N LYS A 131 1.22 11.06 20.85
CA LYS A 131 2.51 11.46 21.46
C LYS A 131 2.86 12.92 21.27
N SER A 132 2.26 13.60 20.29
CA SER A 132 2.55 14.98 19.94
C SER A 132 1.51 15.91 20.56
N ASP A 133 1.94 17.04 21.06
CA ASP A 133 1.04 18.17 21.26
C ASP A 133 0.62 18.71 19.87
N LEU A 134 -0.56 18.29 19.41
CA LEU A 134 -1.07 18.68 18.10
C LEU A 134 -1.27 20.19 17.99
N ARG A 135 -1.60 20.90 19.06
CA ARG A 135 -1.74 22.34 19.07
C ARG A 135 -0.43 23.05 18.76
N ALA A 136 0.67 22.53 19.30
CA ALA A 136 2.00 23.06 18.98
C ALA A 136 2.46 22.65 17.58
N ALA A 137 2.15 21.42 17.16
CA ALA A 137 2.54 20.88 15.84
C ALA A 137 1.74 21.51 14.68
N LEU A 138 0.48 21.89 14.94
CA LEU A 138 -0.48 22.39 13.97
C LEU A 138 -1.10 23.73 14.43
N PRO A 139 -0.32 24.78 14.59
CA PRO A 139 -0.80 26.05 15.20
C PRO A 139 -1.87 26.77 14.36
N ARG A 140 -2.05 26.37 13.10
CA ARG A 140 -3.05 26.91 12.18
C ARG A 140 -4.13 25.89 11.80
N ALA A 141 -4.29 24.82 12.59
CA ALA A 141 -5.31 23.82 12.32
C ALA A 141 -6.71 24.45 12.34
N GLY A 142 -7.45 24.27 11.24
CA GLY A 142 -8.88 24.58 11.15
C GLY A 142 -9.74 23.36 11.50
N GLY A 143 -11.06 23.55 11.47
CA GLY A 143 -12.04 22.46 11.70
C GLY A 143 -12.12 21.44 10.57
N LYS A 144 -11.48 21.69 9.43
CA LYS A 144 -11.50 20.80 8.28
C LYS A 144 -10.16 20.10 8.07
N ILE A 145 -10.20 18.79 7.90
CA ILE A 145 -9.02 17.93 7.68
C ILE A 145 -9.10 17.35 6.27
N LEU A 146 -8.03 17.50 5.47
CA LEU A 146 -7.85 16.79 4.21
C LEU A 146 -6.76 15.75 4.38
N LEU A 147 -7.13 14.47 4.31
CA LEU A 147 -6.19 13.35 4.36
C LEU A 147 -5.88 12.83 2.97
N GLN A 148 -4.61 12.81 2.59
CA GLN A 148 -4.11 12.21 1.37
C GLN A 148 -3.56 10.80 1.68
N ILE A 149 -4.01 9.77 0.94
CA ILE A 149 -3.59 8.36 1.11
C ILE A 149 -2.99 7.84 -0.19
N HIS A 150 -1.70 7.50 -0.17
CA HIS A 150 -0.98 7.04 -1.35
C HIS A 150 -1.27 5.57 -1.71
N GLY A 151 -0.85 5.15 -2.91
CA GLY A 151 -1.03 3.79 -3.43
C GLY A 151 0.08 2.80 -3.08
N LEU A 152 0.00 1.60 -3.67
CA LEU A 152 0.98 0.51 -3.52
C LEU A 152 2.38 0.97 -3.98
N CYS A 153 3.42 0.51 -3.28
CA CYS A 153 4.82 0.81 -3.56
C CYS A 153 5.18 2.29 -3.53
N MET A 154 4.39 3.11 -2.85
CA MET A 154 4.54 4.56 -2.75
C MET A 154 4.84 5.02 -1.32
N SER A 155 5.11 6.29 -1.18
CA SER A 155 5.19 7.03 0.08
C SER A 155 4.37 8.31 0.02
N GLN A 156 4.25 9.02 1.13
CA GLN A 156 3.58 10.34 1.17
C GLN A 156 4.20 11.39 0.22
N ARG A 157 5.39 11.13 -0.34
CA ARG A 157 6.07 12.06 -1.25
C ARG A 157 5.47 12.07 -2.65
N GLU A 158 4.77 11.01 -3.02
CA GLU A 158 4.18 10.90 -4.36
C GLU A 158 3.08 11.96 -4.61
N TRP A 159 2.53 12.57 -3.55
CA TRP A 159 1.60 13.68 -3.68
C TRP A 159 2.24 14.96 -4.24
N ALA A 160 3.58 15.08 -4.14
CA ALA A 160 4.34 16.16 -4.78
C ALA A 160 5.04 15.68 -6.07
N ARG A 161 4.48 14.69 -6.76
CA ARG A 161 4.97 14.20 -8.05
C ARG A 161 4.93 15.32 -9.08
N GLY A 162 6.02 15.48 -9.84
CA GLY A 162 6.16 16.62 -10.75
C GLY A 162 6.57 17.93 -10.06
N GLY A 163 6.85 17.92 -8.75
CA GLY A 163 7.33 19.08 -7.99
C GLY A 163 6.24 19.89 -7.30
N VAL A 164 4.96 19.56 -7.52
CA VAL A 164 3.81 20.30 -6.99
C VAL A 164 2.87 19.34 -6.26
N ASP A 165 2.49 19.69 -5.03
CA ASP A 165 1.35 19.06 -4.35
C ASP A 165 0.12 19.95 -4.51
N HIS A 166 -0.69 19.62 -5.50
CA HIS A 166 -1.86 20.41 -5.86
C HIS A 166 -2.86 20.59 -4.69
N CYS A 167 -3.08 19.54 -3.87
CA CYS A 167 -3.95 19.67 -2.70
C CYS A 167 -3.36 20.65 -1.68
N ALA A 168 -2.05 20.59 -1.42
CA ALA A 168 -1.42 21.52 -0.49
C ALA A 168 -1.49 22.97 -0.97
N GLU A 169 -1.59 23.20 -2.28
CA GLU A 169 -1.73 24.56 -2.83
C GLU A 169 -3.14 25.15 -2.62
N PHE A 170 -4.19 24.38 -2.91
CA PHE A 170 -5.54 24.94 -2.88
C PHE A 170 -6.34 24.65 -1.60
N ALA A 171 -6.10 23.53 -0.93
CA ALA A 171 -6.93 23.09 0.20
C ALA A 171 -6.91 24.04 1.41
N PRO A 172 -5.78 24.70 1.76
CA PRO A 172 -5.78 25.71 2.81
C PRO A 172 -6.73 26.88 2.52
N GLY A 173 -6.86 27.28 1.24
CA GLY A 173 -7.82 28.32 0.83
C GLY A 173 -9.29 27.91 1.02
N LEU A 174 -9.57 26.60 1.15
CA LEU A 174 -10.88 26.01 1.45
C LEU A 174 -11.06 25.69 2.96
N GLY A 175 -10.10 26.08 3.78
CA GLY A 175 -10.12 25.88 5.23
C GLY A 175 -9.61 24.52 5.69
N TYR A 176 -9.03 23.70 4.79
CA TYR A 176 -8.49 22.38 5.16
C TYR A 176 -7.05 22.46 5.67
N THR A 177 -6.79 21.69 6.71
CA THR A 177 -5.44 21.31 7.13
C THR A 177 -5.08 20.01 6.43
N VAL A 178 -4.03 20.02 5.59
CA VAL A 178 -3.63 18.87 4.78
C VAL A 178 -2.72 17.93 5.56
N LEU A 179 -3.13 16.69 5.69
CA LEU A 179 -2.33 15.60 6.26
C LEU A 179 -2.04 14.55 5.18
N ARG A 180 -0.88 13.91 5.26
CA ARG A 180 -0.49 12.80 4.37
C ARG A 180 -0.25 11.55 5.18
N LEU A 181 -0.90 10.46 4.80
CA LEU A 181 -0.64 9.15 5.38
C LEU A 181 0.64 8.57 4.76
N ASN A 182 1.50 8.01 5.60
CA ASN A 182 2.59 7.12 5.18
C ASN A 182 2.40 5.78 5.89
N TYR A 183 2.42 4.67 5.14
CA TYR A 183 2.08 3.36 5.68
C TYR A 183 2.73 2.22 4.89
N ASN A 184 2.77 1.03 5.48
CA ASN A 184 3.29 -0.19 4.86
C ASN A 184 2.26 -0.77 3.90
N THR A 185 2.43 -0.53 2.61
CA THR A 185 1.52 -0.99 1.56
C THR A 185 1.59 -2.49 1.27
N GLY A 186 2.56 -3.21 1.83
CA GLY A 186 2.67 -4.67 1.72
C GLY A 186 1.85 -5.44 2.74
N ARG A 187 1.33 -4.78 3.77
CA ARG A 187 0.37 -5.38 4.70
C ARG A 187 -0.98 -5.62 4.03
N ARG A 188 -1.79 -6.47 4.66
CA ARG A 188 -3.20 -6.64 4.26
C ARG A 188 -3.93 -5.31 4.26
N ILE A 189 -4.83 -5.12 3.29
CA ILE A 189 -5.68 -3.92 3.24
C ILE A 189 -6.56 -3.81 4.48
N ALA A 190 -7.11 -4.93 4.97
CA ALA A 190 -7.89 -4.99 6.20
C ALA A 190 -7.09 -4.54 7.44
N GLU A 191 -5.83 -4.97 7.56
CA GLU A 191 -4.95 -4.58 8.68
C GLU A 191 -4.59 -3.09 8.62
N ASN A 192 -4.26 -2.57 7.43
CA ASN A 192 -4.04 -1.14 7.22
C ASN A 192 -5.32 -0.34 7.49
N GLY A 193 -6.48 -0.87 7.10
CA GLY A 193 -7.78 -0.27 7.39
C GLY A 193 -8.04 -0.11 8.88
N ARG A 194 -7.84 -1.17 9.67
CA ARG A 194 -7.97 -1.09 11.14
C ARG A 194 -6.98 -0.11 11.78
N SER A 195 -5.73 -0.13 11.29
CA SER A 195 -4.71 0.79 11.79
C SER A 195 -5.07 2.25 11.47
N LEU A 196 -5.60 2.52 10.28
CA LEU A 196 -6.05 3.85 9.88
C LEU A 196 -7.30 4.27 10.66
N ALA A 197 -8.24 3.36 10.90
CA ALA A 197 -9.43 3.64 11.70
C ALA A 197 -9.05 4.09 13.13
N ALA A 198 -8.17 3.35 13.79
CA ALA A 198 -7.67 3.71 15.13
C ALA A 198 -6.88 5.04 15.12
N LEU A 199 -6.08 5.29 14.07
CA LEU A 199 -5.30 6.52 13.94
C LEU A 199 -6.21 7.73 13.74
N LEU A 200 -7.28 7.62 12.95
CA LEU A 200 -8.25 8.70 12.74
C LEU A 200 -9.10 8.96 13.98
N GLU A 201 -9.45 7.95 14.74
CA GLU A 201 -10.15 8.13 16.02
C GLU A 201 -9.29 8.90 17.03
N ALA A 202 -8.01 8.53 17.15
CA ALA A 202 -7.08 9.26 17.99
C ALA A 202 -6.84 10.68 17.49
N LEU A 203 -6.84 10.89 16.17
CA LEU A 203 -6.68 12.21 15.55
C LEU A 203 -7.88 13.11 15.84
N ASP A 204 -9.10 12.62 15.67
CA ASP A 204 -10.34 13.37 15.95
C ASP A 204 -10.38 13.80 17.43
N ALA A 205 -10.09 12.86 18.32
CA ALA A 205 -10.08 13.15 19.77
C ALA A 205 -8.99 14.14 20.20
N ALA A 206 -7.83 14.17 19.53
CA ALA A 206 -6.70 15.02 19.88
C ALA A 206 -6.60 16.30 19.04
N TRP A 207 -7.49 16.52 18.06
CA TRP A 207 -7.41 17.67 17.16
C TRP A 207 -7.50 19.00 17.93
N PRO A 208 -6.71 20.05 17.56
CA PRO A 208 -6.61 21.29 18.36
C PRO A 208 -7.90 22.08 18.48
N VAL A 209 -8.83 21.92 17.55
CA VAL A 209 -10.14 22.55 17.49
C VAL A 209 -11.22 21.50 17.16
N PRO A 210 -12.52 21.75 17.40
CA PRO A 210 -13.55 20.79 17.00
C PRO A 210 -13.45 20.44 15.51
N VAL A 211 -13.43 19.14 15.19
CA VAL A 211 -13.41 18.66 13.81
C VAL A 211 -14.83 18.79 13.23
N GLU A 212 -14.95 19.58 12.18
CA GLU A 212 -16.20 19.83 11.45
C GLU A 212 -16.36 18.88 10.26
N GLU A 213 -15.24 18.65 9.56
CA GLU A 213 -15.21 17.87 8.33
C GLU A 213 -13.88 17.13 8.17
N ILE A 214 -13.97 15.88 7.78
CA ILE A 214 -12.86 15.11 7.25
C ILE A 214 -13.15 14.83 5.77
N ALA A 215 -12.22 15.19 4.89
CA ALA A 215 -12.19 14.79 3.50
C ALA A 215 -10.97 13.88 3.25
N ILE A 216 -11.16 12.84 2.45
CA ILE A 216 -10.08 11.91 2.09
C ILE A 216 -9.90 11.94 0.57
N VAL A 217 -8.67 12.17 0.12
CA VAL A 217 -8.25 11.99 -1.27
C VAL A 217 -7.28 10.81 -1.32
N ALA A 218 -7.68 9.73 -1.96
CA ALA A 218 -6.96 8.47 -1.92
C ALA A 218 -6.62 7.97 -3.33
N HIS A 219 -5.34 7.66 -3.56
CA HIS A 219 -4.85 7.15 -4.83
C HIS A 219 -4.74 5.61 -4.78
N SER A 220 -5.25 4.95 -5.84
CA SER A 220 -5.04 3.51 -6.07
C SER A 220 -5.43 2.66 -4.85
N MET A 221 -4.54 1.80 -4.33
CA MET A 221 -4.73 1.01 -3.11
C MET A 221 -5.20 1.84 -1.91
N GLY A 222 -4.78 3.11 -1.82
CA GLY A 222 -5.17 4.01 -0.74
C GLY A 222 -6.69 4.16 -0.59
N GLY A 223 -7.43 4.10 -1.70
CA GLY A 223 -8.89 4.13 -1.68
C GLY A 223 -9.50 2.88 -1.07
N LEU A 224 -8.90 1.71 -1.27
CA LEU A 224 -9.34 0.47 -0.62
C LEU A 224 -9.04 0.50 0.88
N VAL A 225 -7.88 1.03 1.28
CA VAL A 225 -7.53 1.24 2.70
C VAL A 225 -8.50 2.20 3.37
N ALA A 226 -8.89 3.30 2.70
CA ALA A 226 -9.87 4.25 3.22
C ALA A 226 -11.25 3.60 3.41
N ARG A 227 -11.73 2.80 2.44
CA ARG A 227 -13.00 2.05 2.55
C ARG A 227 -12.96 1.03 3.68
N SER A 228 -11.86 0.28 3.79
CA SER A 228 -11.66 -0.68 4.86
C SER A 228 -11.65 0.00 6.23
N ALA A 229 -10.95 1.15 6.36
CA ALA A 229 -10.91 1.92 7.61
C ALA A 229 -12.29 2.41 8.02
N GLN A 230 -13.05 2.97 7.08
CA GLN A 230 -14.43 3.42 7.34
C GLN A 230 -15.33 2.28 7.79
N HIS A 231 -15.25 1.11 7.12
CA HIS A 231 -16.03 -0.07 7.50
C HIS A 231 -15.71 -0.53 8.93
N HIS A 232 -14.41 -0.67 9.25
CA HIS A 232 -14.00 -1.10 10.59
C HIS A 232 -14.35 -0.09 11.67
N ALA A 233 -14.23 1.20 11.38
CA ALA A 233 -14.60 2.28 12.29
C ALA A 233 -16.10 2.28 12.61
N ALA A 234 -16.94 2.17 11.58
CA ALA A 234 -18.38 2.09 11.74
C ALA A 234 -18.81 0.84 12.55
N ALA A 235 -18.19 -0.31 12.25
CA ALA A 235 -18.45 -1.54 13.00
C ALA A 235 -18.00 -1.46 14.48
N ALA A 236 -16.97 -0.66 14.77
CA ALA A 236 -16.47 -0.43 16.13
C ALA A 236 -17.16 0.74 16.86
N GLY A 237 -18.09 1.46 16.22
CA GLY A 237 -18.78 2.60 16.81
C GLY A 237 -17.85 3.80 17.09
N GLN A 238 -16.81 3.99 16.26
CA GLN A 238 -15.89 5.12 16.37
C GLN A 238 -16.57 6.43 15.94
N ALA A 239 -16.08 7.56 16.44
CA ALA A 239 -16.71 8.87 16.24
C ALA A 239 -16.30 9.55 14.92
N TRP A 240 -15.06 9.36 14.45
CA TRP A 240 -14.57 10.05 13.25
C TRP A 240 -15.39 9.80 11.96
N PRO A 241 -16.06 8.62 11.73
CA PRO A 241 -16.91 8.45 10.55
C PRO A 241 -18.04 9.46 10.45
N GLU A 242 -18.52 9.99 11.59
CA GLU A 242 -19.53 11.04 11.61
C GLU A 242 -19.01 12.40 11.11
N ARG A 243 -17.68 12.57 11.05
CA ARG A 243 -17.02 13.77 10.51
C ARG A 243 -16.64 13.61 9.04
N LEU A 244 -16.59 12.36 8.53
CA LEU A 244 -16.29 12.10 7.13
C LEU A 244 -17.41 12.65 6.24
N ARG A 245 -17.06 13.57 5.35
CA ARG A 245 -18.01 14.18 4.41
C ARG A 245 -17.70 13.84 2.97
N LYS A 246 -16.43 13.72 2.62
CA LYS A 246 -16.01 13.54 1.24
C LYS A 246 -14.94 12.45 1.12
N LEU A 247 -15.09 11.59 0.12
CA LEU A 247 -14.16 10.52 -0.19
C LEU A 247 -13.89 10.51 -1.71
N VAL A 248 -12.72 10.94 -2.11
CA VAL A 248 -12.31 11.04 -3.50
C VAL A 248 -11.33 9.92 -3.84
N PHE A 249 -11.71 9.08 -4.80
CA PHE A 249 -10.91 7.96 -5.30
C PHE A 249 -10.20 8.36 -6.60
N LEU A 250 -8.86 8.30 -6.62
CA LEU A 250 -8.06 8.53 -7.81
C LEU A 250 -7.53 7.18 -8.32
N GLY A 251 -8.10 6.65 -9.40
CA GLY A 251 -7.71 5.37 -9.98
C GLY A 251 -7.76 4.19 -9.00
N THR A 252 -8.70 4.18 -8.06
CA THR A 252 -8.83 3.10 -7.07
C THR A 252 -9.40 1.84 -7.71
N PRO A 253 -8.74 0.69 -7.63
CA PRO A 253 -9.26 -0.57 -8.15
C PRO A 253 -10.33 -1.16 -7.23
N GLN A 254 -11.55 -0.59 -7.28
CA GLN A 254 -12.66 -0.92 -6.38
C GLN A 254 -13.01 -2.42 -6.39
N HIS A 255 -12.83 -3.06 -7.55
CA HIS A 255 -13.07 -4.49 -7.77
C HIS A 255 -11.79 -5.25 -8.12
N GLY A 256 -10.66 -4.74 -7.67
CA GLY A 256 -9.35 -5.29 -7.95
C GLY A 256 -8.78 -4.85 -9.30
N ALA A 257 -7.52 -5.19 -9.49
CA ALA A 257 -6.78 -4.99 -10.72
C ALA A 257 -6.30 -6.34 -11.24
N PRO A 258 -6.54 -6.72 -12.50
CA PRO A 258 -6.12 -7.99 -13.05
C PRO A 258 -4.62 -8.00 -13.33
N LEU A 259 -3.82 -7.87 -12.27
CA LEU A 259 -2.36 -7.75 -12.33
C LEU A 259 -1.68 -8.93 -13.04
N GLU A 260 -2.30 -10.11 -13.04
CA GLU A 260 -1.75 -11.31 -13.72
C GLU A 260 -1.94 -11.31 -15.24
N ARG A 261 -3.01 -10.70 -15.74
CA ARG A 261 -3.19 -10.52 -17.20
C ARG A 261 -2.27 -9.44 -17.76
N ALA A 262 -1.67 -8.68 -16.88
CA ALA A 262 -0.69 -7.63 -17.14
C ALA A 262 0.72 -8.02 -16.66
N GLY A 263 1.12 -9.28 -16.77
CA GLY A 263 2.41 -9.80 -16.25
C GLY A 263 3.61 -8.86 -16.46
N ASN A 264 3.66 -8.17 -17.61
CA ASN A 264 4.66 -7.14 -17.89
C ASN A 264 4.38 -5.77 -17.23
N ARG A 265 3.23 -5.56 -16.60
CA ARG A 265 2.81 -4.24 -16.06
C ARG A 265 3.02 -4.10 -14.57
N PHE A 266 2.91 -5.20 -13.83
CA PHE A 266 3.38 -5.24 -12.45
C PHE A 266 4.90 -5.13 -12.41
N ASP A 267 5.59 -5.78 -13.36
CA ASP A 267 7.02 -5.61 -13.59
C ASP A 267 7.35 -4.15 -13.97
N TRP A 268 6.46 -3.44 -14.65
CA TRP A 268 6.62 -2.01 -14.92
C TRP A 268 6.48 -1.16 -13.65
N LEU A 269 5.52 -1.44 -12.78
CA LEU A 269 5.39 -0.76 -11.48
C LEU A 269 6.62 -0.99 -10.59
N LEU A 270 7.15 -2.21 -10.61
CA LEU A 270 8.41 -2.55 -9.93
C LEU A 270 9.64 -2.06 -10.72
N GLY A 271 9.57 -2.00 -12.05
CA GLY A 271 10.64 -1.56 -12.95
C GLY A 271 10.87 -0.04 -12.97
N LEU A 272 10.09 0.74 -12.20
CA LEU A 272 10.26 2.19 -12.08
C LEU A 272 11.58 2.60 -11.43
N THR A 273 12.30 1.67 -10.82
CA THR A 273 13.64 1.91 -10.31
C THR A 273 14.59 0.74 -10.57
N PRO A 274 15.90 1.01 -10.78
CA PRO A 274 16.92 -0.05 -10.92
C PRO A 274 17.00 -0.99 -9.71
N TYR A 275 16.50 -0.58 -8.55
CA TYR A 275 16.58 -1.32 -7.29
C TYR A 275 15.53 -2.42 -7.15
N THR A 276 14.48 -2.40 -7.97
CA THR A 276 13.39 -3.39 -7.93
C THR A 276 13.55 -4.51 -8.95
N LEU A 277 14.38 -4.32 -9.97
CA LEU A 277 14.66 -5.33 -11.01
C LEU A 277 15.07 -6.73 -10.47
N PRO A 278 15.84 -6.87 -9.39
CA PRO A 278 16.15 -8.19 -8.84
C PRO A 278 14.92 -8.92 -8.30
N PHE A 279 13.92 -8.19 -7.79
CA PHE A 279 12.72 -8.77 -7.18
C PHE A 279 11.70 -9.25 -8.22
N THR A 280 11.67 -8.65 -9.41
CA THR A 280 10.79 -9.10 -10.51
C THR A 280 11.13 -10.52 -10.96
N ARG A 281 12.40 -10.94 -10.82
CA ARG A 281 12.89 -12.28 -11.18
C ARG A 281 12.49 -13.37 -10.19
N LEU A 282 12.11 -13.01 -8.98
CA LEU A 282 11.71 -13.95 -7.93
C LEU A 282 10.23 -14.35 -7.98
N GLY A 283 9.54 -14.15 -9.06
CA GLY A 283 8.19 -14.55 -9.53
C GLY A 283 7.10 -15.00 -8.53
N LYS A 284 7.46 -15.32 -7.29
CA LYS A 284 6.56 -15.72 -6.19
C LYS A 284 6.64 -14.82 -4.96
N VAL A 285 7.48 -13.79 -4.98
CA VAL A 285 7.60 -12.85 -3.85
C VAL A 285 6.56 -11.76 -4.05
N ARG A 286 5.38 -11.97 -3.47
CA ARG A 286 4.28 -10.99 -3.49
C ARG A 286 3.81 -10.76 -2.07
N SER A 287 3.81 -9.50 -1.64
CA SER A 287 3.25 -9.14 -0.34
C SER A 287 1.74 -9.43 -0.26
N ALA A 288 1.24 -9.49 0.95
CA ALA A 288 -0.19 -9.66 1.21
C ALA A 288 -1.00 -8.51 0.59
N GLY A 289 -0.50 -7.27 0.64
CA GLY A 289 -1.14 -6.10 0.02
C GLY A 289 -1.30 -6.22 -1.50
N ILE A 290 -0.30 -6.77 -2.20
CA ILE A 290 -0.39 -7.06 -3.64
C ILE A 290 -1.50 -8.07 -3.92
N THR A 291 -1.60 -9.11 -3.09
CA THR A 291 -2.63 -10.14 -3.24
C THR A 291 -4.04 -9.56 -3.04
N ASP A 292 -4.21 -8.74 -2.00
CA ASP A 292 -5.49 -8.10 -1.71
C ASP A 292 -5.89 -7.12 -2.82
N LEU A 293 -4.94 -6.36 -3.37
CA LEU A 293 -5.16 -5.44 -4.48
C LEU A 293 -5.66 -6.15 -5.74
N ARG A 294 -5.20 -7.38 -5.99
CA ARG A 294 -5.63 -8.18 -7.13
C ARG A 294 -7.14 -8.41 -7.16
N TYR A 295 -7.71 -8.66 -5.99
CA TYR A 295 -9.13 -8.98 -5.83
C TYR A 295 -9.95 -7.79 -5.32
N GLY A 296 -9.31 -6.70 -4.86
CA GLY A 296 -9.96 -5.60 -4.17
C GLY A 296 -10.52 -6.02 -2.80
N SER A 297 -9.82 -6.94 -2.12
CA SER A 297 -10.19 -7.42 -0.78
C SER A 297 -10.07 -6.29 0.24
N LEU A 298 -11.10 -6.14 1.09
CA LEU A 298 -11.19 -5.07 2.09
C LEU A 298 -11.19 -5.58 3.51
N LEU A 299 -11.63 -6.83 3.73
CA LEU A 299 -11.92 -7.41 5.04
C LEU A 299 -11.10 -8.67 5.28
N ASP A 300 -10.97 -9.07 6.54
CA ASP A 300 -10.29 -10.32 6.91
C ASP A 300 -11.01 -11.55 6.34
N ASP A 301 -12.34 -11.53 6.30
CA ASP A 301 -13.16 -12.60 5.74
C ASP A 301 -12.86 -12.88 4.26
N ASP A 302 -12.32 -11.90 3.52
CA ASP A 302 -12.03 -12.02 2.10
C ASP A 302 -10.83 -12.95 1.81
N TRP A 303 -9.99 -13.24 2.80
CA TRP A 303 -8.76 -14.02 2.63
C TRP A 303 -8.50 -15.08 3.70
N GLN A 304 -9.21 -15.06 4.86
CA GLN A 304 -9.03 -16.07 5.89
C GLN A 304 -9.40 -17.47 5.38
N GLY A 305 -8.53 -18.44 5.63
CA GLY A 305 -8.73 -19.82 5.18
C GLY A 305 -8.47 -20.06 3.68
N VAL A 306 -8.06 -19.04 2.94
CA VAL A 306 -7.72 -19.12 1.51
C VAL A 306 -6.22 -19.07 1.32
N ASP A 307 -5.67 -20.01 0.52
CA ASP A 307 -4.28 -19.92 0.08
C ASP A 307 -4.09 -18.64 -0.76
N ARG A 308 -3.22 -17.76 -0.31
CA ARG A 308 -2.94 -16.47 -0.98
C ARG A 308 -2.44 -16.61 -2.43
N TYR A 309 -1.95 -17.77 -2.80
CA TYR A 309 -1.48 -18.09 -4.15
C TYR A 309 -2.53 -18.84 -4.99
N ALA A 310 -3.62 -19.28 -4.37
CA ALA A 310 -4.72 -19.92 -5.09
C ALA A 310 -5.46 -18.92 -6.01
N ARG A 311 -6.01 -19.45 -7.10
CA ARG A 311 -6.94 -18.70 -7.93
C ARG A 311 -8.32 -18.78 -7.28
N VAL A 312 -8.70 -17.73 -6.57
CA VAL A 312 -10.04 -17.62 -5.96
C VAL A 312 -10.94 -16.86 -6.93
N PRO A 313 -12.18 -17.32 -7.14
CA PRO A 313 -13.18 -16.51 -7.87
C PRO A 313 -13.35 -15.14 -7.20
N ALA A 314 -13.43 -14.08 -8.01
CA ALA A 314 -13.51 -12.69 -7.51
C ALA A 314 -14.80 -12.43 -6.70
N GLU A 315 -15.83 -13.25 -6.87
CA GLU A 315 -17.14 -13.12 -6.24
C GLU A 315 -17.21 -13.69 -4.82
N CYS A 316 -16.08 -14.19 -4.27
CA CYS A 316 -16.02 -14.69 -2.88
C CYS A 316 -15.83 -13.57 -1.84
N ARG A 317 -15.63 -12.32 -2.26
CA ARG A 317 -15.47 -11.19 -1.35
C ARG A 317 -16.78 -10.81 -0.69
N ARG A 318 -16.71 -10.32 0.54
CA ARG A 318 -17.85 -9.70 1.18
C ARG A 318 -18.13 -8.32 0.57
N PRO A 319 -19.35 -8.03 0.09
CA PRO A 319 -19.69 -6.70 -0.38
C PRO A 319 -19.58 -5.65 0.73
N VAL A 320 -18.86 -4.57 0.46
CA VAL A 320 -18.75 -3.41 1.36
C VAL A 320 -19.28 -2.20 0.60
N PRO A 321 -20.48 -1.70 0.93
CA PRO A 321 -21.02 -0.50 0.29
C PRO A 321 -20.21 0.75 0.63
N LEU A 322 -20.41 1.81 -0.13
CA LEU A 322 -19.92 3.13 0.25
C LEU A 322 -20.67 3.64 1.47
N PRO A 323 -20.02 4.48 2.33
CA PRO A 323 -20.65 4.98 3.54
C PRO A 323 -21.83 5.90 3.22
N ALA A 324 -22.94 5.71 3.93
CA ALA A 324 -24.12 6.56 3.82
C ALA A 324 -23.81 7.98 4.33
N GLY A 325 -24.32 9.01 3.66
CA GLY A 325 -24.13 10.39 4.06
C GLY A 325 -22.74 10.98 3.75
N VAL A 326 -21.91 10.23 3.01
CA VAL A 326 -20.60 10.70 2.53
C VAL A 326 -20.65 10.89 1.02
N ASP A 327 -20.22 12.04 0.54
CA ASP A 327 -20.07 12.29 -0.89
C ASP A 327 -18.85 11.53 -1.44
N CYS A 328 -19.11 10.50 -2.23
CA CYS A 328 -18.09 9.66 -2.83
C CYS A 328 -17.89 10.01 -4.29
N PHE A 329 -16.64 10.31 -4.66
CA PHE A 329 -16.26 10.73 -6.01
C PHE A 329 -15.22 9.79 -6.60
N ALA A 330 -15.29 9.52 -7.90
CA ALA A 330 -14.34 8.67 -8.61
C ALA A 330 -13.69 9.40 -9.78
N VAL A 331 -12.37 9.46 -9.76
CA VAL A 331 -11.53 9.81 -10.89
C VAL A 331 -11.00 8.53 -11.50
N ALA A 332 -11.32 8.29 -12.76
CA ALA A 332 -10.76 7.21 -13.55
C ALA A 332 -9.97 7.79 -14.74
N ALA A 333 -9.12 7.00 -15.38
CA ALA A 333 -8.42 7.44 -16.57
C ALA A 333 -8.33 6.32 -17.61
N VAL A 334 -8.17 6.74 -18.87
CA VAL A 334 -7.85 5.86 -19.97
C VAL A 334 -6.63 6.43 -20.72
N ARG A 335 -5.71 5.55 -21.13
CA ARG A 335 -4.54 5.95 -21.93
C ARG A 335 -4.93 6.32 -23.37
N ALA A 336 -6.10 5.90 -23.82
CA ALA A 336 -6.67 6.25 -25.11
C ALA A 336 -7.13 7.72 -25.17
N ALA A 337 -7.36 8.20 -26.39
CA ALA A 337 -7.86 9.55 -26.63
C ALA A 337 -9.33 9.75 -26.23
N ALA A 338 -10.10 8.65 -26.12
CA ALA A 338 -11.47 8.64 -25.66
C ALA A 338 -11.79 7.29 -24.98
N PRO A 339 -12.72 7.28 -23.99
CA PRO A 339 -13.31 6.05 -23.47
C PRO A 339 -14.30 5.44 -24.49
N GLY A 340 -14.76 4.21 -24.22
CA GLY A 340 -15.82 3.53 -25.00
C GLY A 340 -15.33 2.47 -25.97
N ALA A 341 -14.04 2.34 -26.23
CA ALA A 341 -13.48 1.20 -26.93
C ALA A 341 -13.20 0.06 -25.92
N PRO A 342 -13.71 -1.19 -26.14
CA PRO A 342 -13.55 -2.28 -25.15
C PRO A 342 -12.10 -2.51 -24.69
N ALA A 343 -11.13 -2.39 -25.57
CA ALA A 343 -9.72 -2.51 -25.22
C ALA A 343 -9.23 -1.33 -24.36
N ALA A 344 -9.67 -0.10 -24.67
CA ALA A 344 -9.30 1.08 -23.91
C ALA A 344 -9.87 1.05 -22.49
N ASP A 345 -11.12 0.64 -22.35
CA ASP A 345 -11.81 0.57 -21.06
C ASP A 345 -11.30 -0.60 -20.21
N PHE A 346 -10.97 -1.73 -20.84
CA PHE A 346 -10.35 -2.88 -20.18
C PHE A 346 -8.96 -2.55 -19.63
N TYR A 347 -8.17 -1.80 -20.36
CA TYR A 347 -6.84 -1.40 -19.94
C TYR A 347 -6.84 -0.17 -19.02
N GLY A 348 -7.88 0.66 -19.12
CA GLY A 348 -8.04 1.87 -18.31
C GLY A 348 -6.81 2.78 -18.35
N ASP A 349 -6.33 3.17 -17.18
CA ASP A 349 -5.12 3.98 -16.99
C ASP A 349 -3.80 3.19 -17.15
N GLY A 350 -3.90 1.94 -17.52
CA GLY A 350 -2.78 1.02 -17.70
C GLY A 350 -2.58 0.03 -16.54
N LEU A 351 -3.18 0.26 -15.39
CA LEU A 351 -3.15 -0.65 -14.23
C LEU A 351 -4.56 -1.04 -13.77
N VAL A 352 -5.50 -0.10 -13.77
CA VAL A 352 -6.84 -0.27 -13.26
C VAL A 352 -7.84 -0.14 -14.41
N PRO A 353 -8.71 -1.16 -14.65
CA PRO A 353 -9.78 -1.07 -15.62
C PRO A 353 -10.74 0.08 -15.29
N LEU A 354 -11.31 0.70 -16.32
CA LEU A 354 -12.22 1.85 -16.19
C LEU A 354 -13.40 1.52 -15.27
N ALA A 355 -14.08 0.41 -15.50
CA ALA A 355 -15.21 -0.02 -14.68
C ALA A 355 -14.83 -0.20 -13.21
N SER A 356 -13.66 -0.84 -12.93
CA SER A 356 -13.17 -1.00 -11.57
C SER A 356 -12.88 0.34 -10.89
N ALA A 357 -12.28 1.30 -11.61
CA ALA A 357 -12.01 2.64 -11.07
C ALA A 357 -13.28 3.45 -10.78
N LEU A 358 -14.35 3.22 -11.56
CA LEU A 358 -15.66 3.86 -11.39
C LEU A 358 -16.56 3.13 -10.39
N GLY A 359 -16.13 1.98 -9.86
CA GLY A 359 -16.93 1.16 -8.93
C GLY A 359 -18.06 0.41 -9.60
N GLU A 360 -18.01 0.20 -10.93
CA GLU A 360 -19.00 -0.54 -11.71
C GLU A 360 -18.74 -2.04 -11.64
N HIS A 361 -19.81 -2.81 -11.43
CA HIS A 361 -19.72 -4.26 -11.38
C HIS A 361 -20.96 -4.91 -12.01
N PRO A 362 -20.80 -6.03 -12.78
CA PRO A 362 -21.95 -6.73 -13.36
C PRO A 362 -22.90 -7.36 -12.32
N ASP A 363 -22.39 -7.74 -11.16
CA ASP A 363 -23.21 -8.18 -10.03
C ASP A 363 -23.62 -6.97 -9.17
N PRO A 364 -24.94 -6.67 -9.04
CA PRO A 364 -25.43 -5.51 -8.30
C PRO A 364 -24.99 -5.46 -6.82
N ARG A 365 -24.63 -6.60 -6.23
CA ARG A 365 -24.16 -6.64 -4.83
C ARG A 365 -22.83 -5.89 -4.64
N TYR A 366 -22.04 -5.78 -5.70
CA TYR A 366 -20.72 -5.12 -5.68
C TYR A 366 -20.74 -3.75 -6.34
N GLU A 367 -21.82 -3.40 -7.05
CA GLU A 367 -21.97 -2.07 -7.66
C GLU A 367 -21.94 -0.98 -6.57
N LEU A 368 -21.05 -0.01 -6.70
CA LEU A 368 -20.89 1.06 -5.70
C LEU A 368 -21.87 2.22 -5.87
N GLY A 369 -22.53 2.31 -7.01
CA GLY A 369 -23.58 3.30 -7.26
C GLY A 369 -23.08 4.76 -7.26
N ILE A 370 -21.80 5.02 -7.59
CA ILE A 370 -21.27 6.37 -7.69
C ILE A 370 -22.00 7.09 -8.84
N PRO A 371 -22.72 8.20 -8.59
CA PRO A 371 -23.52 8.83 -9.63
C PRO A 371 -22.65 9.52 -10.70
N ALA A 372 -23.17 9.66 -11.94
CA ALA A 372 -22.41 10.23 -13.05
C ALA A 372 -21.82 11.62 -12.75
N ARG A 373 -22.53 12.48 -12.00
CA ARG A 373 -22.04 13.79 -11.57
C ARG A 373 -20.82 13.73 -10.62
N ALA A 374 -20.63 12.61 -9.97
CA ALA A 374 -19.51 12.35 -9.05
C ALA A 374 -18.37 11.54 -9.69
N ARG A 375 -18.41 11.34 -11.01
CA ARG A 375 -17.40 10.64 -11.79
C ARG A 375 -16.68 11.60 -12.73
N TRP A 376 -15.41 11.43 -12.89
CA TRP A 376 -14.61 12.14 -13.88
C TRP A 376 -13.65 11.17 -14.56
N ILE A 377 -13.54 11.26 -15.88
CA ILE A 377 -12.70 10.36 -16.67
C ILE A 377 -11.66 11.19 -17.43
N GLY A 378 -10.40 11.00 -17.10
CA GLY A 378 -9.26 11.53 -17.81
C GLY A 378 -8.92 10.71 -19.04
N THR A 379 -8.54 11.38 -20.13
CA THR A 379 -8.08 10.73 -21.35
C THR A 379 -6.61 11.02 -21.60
N ARG A 380 -5.89 10.08 -22.22
CA ARG A 380 -4.43 10.13 -22.41
C ARG A 380 -3.65 10.24 -21.11
N LEU A 381 -4.22 9.69 -20.02
CA LEU A 381 -3.62 9.68 -18.70
C LEU A 381 -3.33 8.24 -18.25
N GLY A 382 -2.17 8.04 -17.67
CA GLY A 382 -1.80 6.81 -16.99
C GLY A 382 -2.04 6.89 -15.48
N HIS A 383 -1.90 5.75 -14.81
CA HIS A 383 -2.19 5.60 -13.39
C HIS A 383 -1.43 6.56 -12.47
N LEU A 384 -0.14 6.76 -12.72
CA LEU A 384 0.70 7.65 -11.91
C LEU A 384 0.53 9.13 -12.26
N GLU A 385 0.07 9.42 -13.47
CA GLU A 385 -0.19 10.77 -13.93
C GLU A 385 -1.40 11.38 -13.21
N LEU A 386 -2.31 10.55 -12.67
CA LEU A 386 -3.41 10.99 -11.81
C LEU A 386 -2.95 11.77 -10.57
N LEU A 387 -1.70 11.60 -10.14
CA LEU A 387 -1.10 12.31 -8.99
C LEU A 387 -0.52 13.69 -9.35
N SER A 388 -0.44 14.03 -10.63
CA SER A 388 0.21 15.27 -11.07
C SER A 388 -0.55 16.02 -12.16
N ASP A 389 -1.65 15.46 -12.69
CA ASP A 389 -2.41 16.11 -13.76
C ASP A 389 -3.27 17.28 -13.22
N PRO A 390 -3.10 18.50 -13.74
CA PRO A 390 -3.84 19.67 -13.29
C PRO A 390 -5.35 19.53 -13.48
N GLY A 391 -5.83 18.82 -14.52
CA GLY A 391 -7.25 18.60 -14.77
C GLY A 391 -7.90 17.73 -13.69
N VAL A 392 -7.18 16.69 -13.22
CA VAL A 392 -7.58 15.86 -12.08
C VAL A 392 -7.79 16.76 -10.85
N PHE A 393 -6.80 17.57 -10.50
CA PHE A 393 -6.86 18.38 -9.29
C PHE A 393 -7.81 19.60 -9.38
N ALA A 394 -8.02 20.12 -10.57
CA ALA A 394 -9.10 21.08 -10.81
C ALA A 394 -10.49 20.45 -10.52
N GLN A 395 -10.67 19.18 -10.85
CA GLN A 395 -11.91 18.45 -10.53
C GLN A 395 -12.01 18.11 -9.05
N VAL A 396 -10.93 17.63 -8.42
CA VAL A 396 -10.88 17.40 -6.95
C VAL A 396 -11.21 18.66 -6.19
N ARG A 397 -10.61 19.79 -6.57
CA ARG A 397 -10.90 21.10 -5.97
C ARG A 397 -12.39 21.44 -6.02
N ARG A 398 -13.04 21.32 -7.19
CA ARG A 398 -14.48 21.57 -7.34
C ARG A 398 -15.34 20.72 -6.39
N TRP A 399 -14.97 19.44 -6.20
CA TRP A 399 -15.68 18.55 -5.28
C TRP A 399 -15.43 18.89 -3.81
N LEU A 400 -14.27 19.43 -3.48
CA LEU A 400 -13.98 19.88 -2.12
C LEU A 400 -14.61 21.22 -1.80
N GLU A 401 -14.92 22.06 -2.80
CA GLU A 401 -15.65 23.33 -2.68
C GLU A 401 -17.16 23.12 -2.50
N SER A 402 -17.75 22.04 -3.03
CA SER A 402 -19.16 21.70 -2.88
C SER A 402 -19.48 21.17 -1.48
#